data_5e31d64628291c57f0c359feaecac2a7
#
_entry.id   5e31d64628291c57f0c359feaecac2a7
#
_cell.length_a   1.000
_cell.length_b   1.000
_cell.length_c   1.000
_cell.angle_alpha   90.00
_cell.angle_beta   90.00
_cell.angle_gamma   90.00
#
_symmetry.space_group_name_H-M   'P 1'
#
loop_
_entity.id
_entity.type
_entity.pdbx_description
1 polymer ?
#
loop_
_entity_poly.entity_id
_entity_poly.type
_entity_poly.pdbx_seq_one_letter_code
_entity_poly.pdbx_strand_id
1 'polypeptide(L)'
;MSIAAQTDSNAIASVYWRRNLWVCLFGSFTTIVGMTLLLPFLPLYVEQLGVTDPAAIVQWSGIAFGATFLSAALVAPLWGQLADRYGRKLMLVRASLGMAVAMSLIGLADNVWHLVLLRLLAGLLGGYASGSMVLVATQTPKDRSGWALGTLSSGIMAGNLTGPLIGGVLPPLIGIRATFFCAGAVIFLSFLATVFLIKEEKRPRRAREAARGGWASIPNKRPVVAMLITGMLLLLANMSIEPIITVYVAQLVHRADQVTLVSGVVMSAAALGSILSASRLGRLADRVGHWNVVIGGMLASALLLIPQAFVTASWQLVGLRFLLGVSLGGLLPCIAAVIRHGVPDSVAGQTLGYSISAQYAGQVTGPLLGGFIGGHLGMRAVFLFTSLVMLAGAAFNSWAYWGARQAR
;
A
#
# COMPACT_ATOMS: atom_id res chain seq x y z
N MET A 1 -26.87 -0.99 38.15
CA MET A 1 -26.99 -1.37 36.69
C MET A 1 -25.60 -1.39 36.11
N SER A 2 -25.18 -2.45 36.13
CA SER A 2 -24.06 -2.83 36.31
C SER A 2 -23.25 -3.93 35.56
N ILE A 3 -22.54 -4.75 36.23
CA ILE A 3 -21.57 -5.74 35.76
C ILE A 3 -22.21 -6.80 34.81
N ALA A 4 -23.47 -7.16 34.98
CA ALA A 4 -24.17 -8.10 34.11
C ALA A 4 -24.39 -7.56 32.67
N ALA A 5 -24.71 -6.28 32.49
CA ALA A 5 -24.90 -5.68 31.20
C ALA A 5 -23.58 -5.52 30.42
N GLN A 6 -22.43 -5.37 31.13
CA GLN A 6 -21.10 -5.34 30.52
C GLN A 6 -20.61 -6.74 30.12
N THR A 7 -20.99 -7.77 30.85
CA THR A 7 -20.65 -9.17 30.50
C THR A 7 -21.42 -9.64 29.28
N ASP A 8 -22.69 -9.28 29.14
CA ASP A 8 -23.53 -9.64 27.98
C ASP A 8 -23.03 -8.91 26.69
N SER A 9 -22.68 -7.64 26.79
CA SER A 9 -22.17 -6.91 25.62
C SER A 9 -20.80 -7.44 25.13
N ASN A 10 -19.93 -7.87 26.04
CA ASN A 10 -18.68 -8.53 25.69
C ASN A 10 -18.90 -9.96 25.13
N ALA A 11 -19.90 -10.68 25.62
CA ALA A 11 -20.25 -12.00 25.11
C ALA A 11 -20.85 -11.94 23.70
N ILE A 12 -21.70 -10.95 23.40
CA ILE A 12 -22.30 -10.78 22.07
C ILE A 12 -21.26 -10.28 21.04
N ALA A 13 -20.40 -9.35 21.39
CA ALA A 13 -19.27 -8.94 20.54
C ALA A 13 -18.36 -10.12 20.22
N SER A 14 -18.14 -11.04 21.15
CA SER A 14 -17.34 -12.25 20.95
C SER A 14 -17.94 -13.26 19.98
N VAL A 15 -19.26 -13.29 19.75
CA VAL A 15 -19.91 -14.26 18.85
C VAL A 15 -19.66 -13.94 17.36
N TYR A 16 -19.64 -12.65 16.98
CA TYR A 16 -19.54 -12.27 15.55
C TYR A 16 -18.15 -11.88 15.09
N TRP A 17 -17.18 -11.63 15.99
CA TRP A 17 -15.88 -11.11 15.62
C TRP A 17 -15.11 -12.01 14.67
N ARG A 18 -15.14 -13.33 14.84
CA ARG A 18 -14.48 -14.29 13.94
C ARG A 18 -15.05 -14.21 12.53
N ARG A 19 -16.39 -14.20 12.39
CA ARG A 19 -17.03 -14.06 11.09
C ARG A 19 -16.70 -12.73 10.44
N ASN A 20 -16.76 -11.64 11.19
CA ASN A 20 -16.39 -10.32 10.70
C ASN A 20 -14.93 -10.30 10.24
N LEU A 21 -14.00 -10.94 10.98
CA LEU A 21 -12.60 -11.06 10.60
C LEU A 21 -12.43 -11.75 9.24
N TRP A 22 -13.09 -12.91 9.02
CA TRP A 22 -12.95 -13.65 7.76
C TRP A 22 -13.54 -12.90 6.58
N VAL A 23 -14.66 -12.22 6.75
CA VAL A 23 -15.26 -11.36 5.72
C VAL A 23 -14.36 -10.17 5.41
N CYS A 24 -13.82 -9.50 6.44
CA CYS A 24 -12.87 -8.40 6.28
C CYS A 24 -11.57 -8.86 5.60
N LEU A 25 -11.08 -10.06 5.92
CA LEU A 25 -9.91 -10.65 5.29
C LEU A 25 -10.17 -10.89 3.79
N PHE A 26 -11.28 -11.54 3.45
CA PHE A 26 -11.67 -11.79 2.07
C PHE A 26 -11.84 -10.49 1.28
N GLY A 27 -12.56 -9.51 1.84
CA GLY A 27 -12.77 -8.22 1.20
C GLY A 27 -11.47 -7.40 1.06
N SER A 28 -10.59 -7.42 2.07
CA SER A 28 -9.28 -6.75 1.97
C SER A 28 -8.39 -7.43 0.93
N PHE A 29 -8.33 -8.75 0.93
CA PHE A 29 -7.59 -9.53 -0.06
C PHE A 29 -8.05 -9.20 -1.48
N THR A 30 -9.35 -9.31 -1.77
CA THR A 30 -9.90 -9.10 -3.11
C THR A 30 -9.78 -7.66 -3.61
N THR A 31 -9.97 -6.67 -2.72
CA THR A 31 -9.80 -5.26 -3.08
C THR A 31 -8.32 -4.91 -3.34
N ILE A 32 -7.38 -5.46 -2.58
CA ILE A 32 -5.95 -5.29 -2.82
C ILE A 32 -5.52 -6.01 -4.11
N VAL A 33 -5.98 -7.24 -4.34
CA VAL A 33 -5.79 -7.92 -5.63
C VAL A 33 -6.28 -7.05 -6.78
N GLY A 34 -7.50 -6.50 -6.69
CA GLY A 34 -8.07 -5.61 -7.70
C GLY A 34 -7.21 -4.38 -7.96
N MET A 35 -6.60 -3.78 -6.93
CA MET A 35 -5.72 -2.62 -7.08
C MET A 35 -4.38 -2.95 -7.73
N THR A 36 -3.82 -4.13 -7.44
CA THR A 36 -2.45 -4.49 -7.83
C THR A 36 -2.38 -5.34 -9.10
N LEU A 37 -3.47 -6.02 -9.47
CA LEU A 37 -3.50 -6.85 -10.69
C LEU A 37 -3.28 -6.04 -11.99
N LEU A 38 -3.61 -4.76 -11.96
CA LEU A 38 -3.45 -3.86 -13.10
C LEU A 38 -1.98 -3.62 -13.45
N LEU A 39 -1.09 -3.65 -12.47
CA LEU A 39 0.32 -3.24 -12.60
C LEU A 39 1.06 -3.92 -13.76
N PRO A 40 1.00 -5.25 -13.95
CA PRO A 40 1.75 -5.93 -15.00
C PRO A 40 1.28 -5.62 -16.42
N PHE A 41 0.09 -5.08 -16.61
CA PHE A 41 -0.46 -4.80 -17.94
C PHE A 41 -0.91 -3.35 -18.12
N LEU A 42 -0.69 -2.48 -17.15
CA LEU A 42 -1.11 -1.08 -17.24
C LEU A 42 -0.53 -0.35 -18.48
N PRO A 43 0.77 -0.46 -18.80
CA PRO A 43 1.32 0.17 -20.00
C PRO A 43 0.71 -0.40 -21.29
N LEU A 44 0.45 -1.68 -21.36
CA LEU A 44 -0.20 -2.33 -22.51
C LEU A 44 -1.65 -1.86 -22.65
N TYR A 45 -2.35 -1.62 -21.56
CA TYR A 45 -3.70 -1.08 -21.58
C TYR A 45 -3.71 0.37 -22.07
N VAL A 46 -2.75 1.19 -21.61
CA VAL A 46 -2.58 2.58 -22.10
C VAL A 46 -2.33 2.60 -23.61
N GLU A 47 -1.51 1.67 -24.13
CA GLU A 47 -1.28 1.51 -25.56
C GLU A 47 -2.59 1.14 -26.32
N GLN A 48 -3.37 0.18 -25.80
CA GLN A 48 -4.66 -0.20 -26.37
C GLN A 48 -5.69 0.94 -26.36
N LEU A 49 -5.56 1.91 -25.46
CA LEU A 49 -6.40 3.11 -25.39
C LEU A 49 -5.95 4.22 -26.34
N GLY A 50 -5.03 3.92 -27.27
CA GLY A 50 -4.65 4.80 -28.39
C GLY A 50 -3.40 5.64 -28.14
N VAL A 51 -2.65 5.44 -27.07
CA VAL A 51 -1.35 6.11 -26.84
C VAL A 51 -0.26 5.31 -27.55
N THR A 52 0.38 5.88 -28.57
CA THR A 52 1.36 5.17 -29.42
C THR A 52 2.82 5.55 -29.11
N ASP A 53 3.04 6.74 -28.57
CA ASP A 53 4.39 7.16 -28.20
C ASP A 53 4.88 6.43 -26.94
N PRO A 54 6.03 5.71 -27.00
CA PRO A 54 6.55 4.94 -25.86
C PRO A 54 6.79 5.77 -24.59
N ALA A 55 7.23 7.01 -24.74
CA ALA A 55 7.44 7.90 -23.59
C ALA A 55 6.09 8.29 -22.96
N ALA A 56 5.10 8.59 -23.78
CA ALA A 56 3.76 8.91 -23.32
C ALA A 56 3.08 7.70 -22.66
N ILE A 57 3.28 6.47 -23.13
CA ILE A 57 2.75 5.25 -22.51
C ILE A 57 3.25 5.14 -21.06
N VAL A 58 4.54 5.34 -20.85
CA VAL A 58 5.14 5.27 -19.49
C VAL A 58 4.61 6.39 -18.61
N GLN A 59 4.52 7.60 -19.13
CA GLN A 59 4.00 8.76 -18.41
C GLN A 59 2.54 8.58 -18.00
N TRP A 60 1.68 8.19 -18.93
CA TRP A 60 0.26 7.95 -18.66
C TRP A 60 0.03 6.79 -17.69
N SER A 61 0.88 5.77 -17.74
CA SER A 61 0.86 4.68 -16.76
C SER A 61 1.17 5.20 -15.35
N GLY A 62 2.17 6.06 -15.22
CA GLY A 62 2.50 6.72 -13.95
C GLY A 62 1.38 7.62 -13.45
N ILE A 63 0.78 8.43 -14.34
CA ILE A 63 -0.36 9.31 -14.02
C ILE A 63 -1.57 8.49 -13.57
N ALA A 64 -1.97 7.47 -14.35
CA ALA A 64 -3.11 6.62 -14.03
C ALA A 64 -2.91 5.87 -12.70
N PHE A 65 -1.70 5.41 -12.41
CA PHE A 65 -1.40 4.73 -11.14
C PHE A 65 -1.41 5.71 -9.96
N GLY A 66 -0.74 6.86 -10.09
CA GLY A 66 -0.69 7.89 -9.05
C GLY A 66 -2.05 8.54 -8.76
N ALA A 67 -2.92 8.65 -9.76
CA ALA A 67 -4.26 9.24 -9.62
C ALA A 67 -5.09 8.57 -8.54
N THR A 68 -5.01 7.24 -8.42
CA THR A 68 -5.73 6.49 -7.38
C THR A 68 -5.28 6.87 -5.97
N PHE A 69 -3.98 7.02 -5.76
CA PHE A 69 -3.45 7.40 -4.44
C PHE A 69 -3.73 8.87 -4.13
N LEU A 70 -3.74 9.74 -5.14
CA LEU A 70 -4.07 11.14 -4.98
C LEU A 70 -5.50 11.31 -4.43
N SER A 71 -6.48 10.71 -5.09
CA SER A 71 -7.86 10.80 -4.64
C SER A 71 -8.08 10.09 -3.30
N ALA A 72 -7.45 8.93 -3.08
CA ALA A 72 -7.51 8.23 -1.80
C ALA A 72 -6.95 9.08 -0.64
N ALA A 73 -5.81 9.75 -0.85
CA ALA A 73 -5.20 10.63 0.14
C ALA A 73 -6.10 11.81 0.52
N LEU A 74 -6.71 12.45 -0.48
CA LEU A 74 -7.58 13.60 -0.27
C LEU A 74 -8.86 13.26 0.49
N VAL A 75 -9.42 12.07 0.27
CA VAL A 75 -10.71 11.70 0.88
C VAL A 75 -10.57 10.84 2.14
N ALA A 76 -9.39 10.31 2.45
CA ALA A 76 -9.17 9.46 3.62
C ALA A 76 -9.66 10.09 4.95
N PRO A 77 -9.42 11.40 5.24
CA PRO A 77 -9.92 12.03 6.46
C PRO A 77 -11.45 12.11 6.49
N LEU A 78 -12.07 12.38 5.32
CA LEU A 78 -13.53 12.45 5.19
C LEU A 78 -14.18 11.09 5.49
N TRP A 79 -13.67 10.03 4.86
CA TRP A 79 -14.19 8.68 5.10
C TRP A 79 -13.96 8.20 6.53
N GLY A 80 -12.86 8.61 7.18
CA GLY A 80 -12.62 8.36 8.59
C GLY A 80 -13.70 9.01 9.48
N GLN A 81 -14.01 10.27 9.25
CA GLN A 81 -15.06 10.99 9.99
C GLN A 81 -16.46 10.39 9.76
N LEU A 82 -16.79 10.03 8.51
CA LEU A 82 -18.05 9.40 8.17
C LEU A 82 -18.17 8.01 8.80
N ALA A 83 -17.06 7.24 8.86
CA ALA A 83 -17.02 5.96 9.54
C ALA A 83 -17.31 6.07 11.04
N ASP A 84 -16.79 7.13 11.68
CA ASP A 84 -17.05 7.39 13.10
C ASP A 84 -18.49 7.86 13.35
N ARG A 85 -19.14 8.49 12.35
CA ARG A 85 -20.53 8.98 12.45
C ARG A 85 -21.58 7.93 12.09
N TYR A 86 -21.38 7.20 11.00
CA TYR A 86 -22.39 6.30 10.43
C TYR A 86 -22.11 4.81 10.67
N GLY A 87 -20.93 4.47 11.18
CA GLY A 87 -20.48 3.11 11.44
C GLY A 87 -19.50 2.59 10.38
N ARG A 88 -18.72 1.61 10.79
CA ARG A 88 -17.64 1.03 9.96
C ARG A 88 -18.20 0.12 8.87
N LYS A 89 -19.23 -0.68 9.17
CA LYS A 89 -19.89 -1.56 8.20
C LYS A 89 -20.34 -0.78 6.97
N LEU A 90 -21.03 0.34 7.15
CA LEU A 90 -21.54 1.14 6.02
C LEU A 90 -20.40 1.63 5.13
N MET A 91 -19.27 2.02 5.73
CA MET A 91 -18.10 2.45 4.98
C MET A 91 -17.45 1.29 4.20
N LEU A 92 -17.43 0.08 4.75
CA LEU A 92 -16.97 -1.11 4.04
C LEU A 92 -17.89 -1.50 2.88
N VAL A 93 -19.22 -1.44 3.09
CA VAL A 93 -20.21 -1.65 2.03
C VAL A 93 -20.01 -0.68 0.88
N ARG A 94 -19.88 0.62 1.20
CA ARG A 94 -19.60 1.64 0.19
C ARG A 94 -18.27 1.37 -0.55
N ALA A 95 -17.20 1.04 0.19
CA ALA A 95 -15.89 0.83 -0.39
C ALA A 95 -15.86 -0.39 -1.34
N SER A 96 -16.46 -1.51 -0.94
CA SER A 96 -16.52 -2.72 -1.77
C SER A 96 -17.40 -2.53 -3.01
N LEU A 97 -18.59 -1.93 -2.87
CA LEU A 97 -19.45 -1.65 -4.01
C LEU A 97 -18.81 -0.66 -4.98
N GLY A 98 -18.30 0.45 -4.43
CA GLY A 98 -17.65 1.47 -5.24
C GLY A 98 -16.44 0.95 -5.99
N MET A 99 -15.64 0.10 -5.34
CA MET A 99 -14.47 -0.52 -5.97
C MET A 99 -14.87 -1.54 -7.05
N ALA A 100 -15.92 -2.34 -6.81
CA ALA A 100 -16.45 -3.27 -7.81
C ALA A 100 -16.94 -2.53 -9.07
N VAL A 101 -17.68 -1.44 -8.88
CA VAL A 101 -18.16 -0.59 -9.98
C VAL A 101 -16.99 0.07 -10.70
N ALA A 102 -16.06 0.69 -9.97
CA ALA A 102 -14.90 1.37 -10.56
C ALA A 102 -14.05 0.42 -11.39
N MET A 103 -13.76 -0.79 -10.88
CA MET A 103 -13.00 -1.81 -11.63
C MET A 103 -13.72 -2.26 -12.89
N SER A 104 -15.04 -2.48 -12.85
CA SER A 104 -15.81 -2.84 -14.02
C SER A 104 -15.83 -1.72 -15.07
N LEU A 105 -15.97 -0.47 -14.63
CA LEU A 105 -15.94 0.69 -15.52
C LEU A 105 -14.56 0.91 -16.17
N ILE A 106 -13.46 0.62 -15.46
CA ILE A 106 -12.11 0.68 -16.03
C ILE A 106 -12.01 -0.25 -17.25
N GLY A 107 -12.65 -1.44 -17.21
CA GLY A 107 -12.73 -2.35 -18.36
C GLY A 107 -13.51 -1.79 -19.56
N LEU A 108 -14.30 -0.72 -19.38
CA LEU A 108 -15.06 -0.02 -20.42
C LEU A 108 -14.39 1.27 -20.90
N ALA A 109 -13.20 1.61 -20.41
CA ALA A 109 -12.51 2.81 -20.85
C ALA A 109 -12.20 2.76 -22.35
N ASP A 110 -12.43 3.89 -23.06
CA ASP A 110 -12.22 4.03 -24.51
C ASP A 110 -10.99 4.87 -24.84
N ASN A 111 -10.48 5.61 -23.87
CA ASN A 111 -9.28 6.43 -24.00
C ASN A 111 -8.56 6.58 -22.65
N VAL A 112 -7.33 7.10 -22.69
CA VAL A 112 -6.50 7.25 -21.49
C VAL A 112 -7.07 8.21 -20.45
N TRP A 113 -7.83 9.23 -20.87
CA TRP A 113 -8.49 10.16 -19.93
C TRP A 113 -9.60 9.47 -19.13
N HIS A 114 -10.40 8.60 -19.79
CA HIS A 114 -11.37 7.77 -19.08
C HIS A 114 -10.68 6.88 -18.06
N LEU A 115 -9.54 6.27 -18.42
CA LEU A 115 -8.76 5.46 -17.48
C LEU A 115 -8.34 6.29 -16.25
N VAL A 116 -7.77 7.48 -16.45
CA VAL A 116 -7.30 8.33 -15.33
C VAL A 116 -8.47 8.75 -14.44
N LEU A 117 -9.58 9.19 -15.02
CA LEU A 117 -10.78 9.58 -14.25
C LEU A 117 -11.35 8.41 -13.45
N LEU A 118 -11.40 7.22 -14.02
CA LEU A 118 -11.87 6.02 -13.34
C LEU A 118 -10.89 5.54 -12.26
N ARG A 119 -9.60 5.77 -12.46
CA ARG A 119 -8.59 5.53 -11.42
C ARG A 119 -8.71 6.52 -10.26
N LEU A 120 -9.02 7.79 -10.53
CA LEU A 120 -9.40 8.75 -9.48
C LEU A 120 -10.66 8.30 -8.74
N LEU A 121 -11.67 7.82 -9.47
CA LEU A 121 -12.90 7.29 -8.87
C LEU A 121 -12.62 6.06 -7.98
N ALA A 122 -11.75 5.15 -8.43
CA ALA A 122 -11.36 3.99 -7.65
C ALA A 122 -10.69 4.37 -6.32
N GLY A 123 -9.81 5.38 -6.33
CA GLY A 123 -9.21 5.91 -5.10
C GLY A 123 -10.20 6.64 -4.20
N LEU A 124 -11.11 7.45 -4.79
CA LEU A 124 -12.19 8.13 -4.07
C LEU A 124 -13.08 7.12 -3.32
N LEU A 125 -13.44 6.03 -3.96
CA LEU A 125 -14.34 5.01 -3.42
C LEU A 125 -13.62 3.91 -2.62
N GLY A 126 -12.29 3.84 -2.64
CA GLY A 126 -11.48 2.85 -1.96
C GLY A 126 -11.51 2.93 -0.43
N GLY A 127 -10.57 2.22 0.21
CA GLY A 127 -10.39 2.26 1.67
C GLY A 127 -10.98 1.06 2.42
N TYR A 128 -11.29 -0.05 1.73
CA TYR A 128 -11.82 -1.25 2.38
C TYR A 128 -10.82 -1.84 3.39
N ALA A 129 -9.55 -2.00 3.03
CA ALA A 129 -8.53 -2.59 3.88
C ALA A 129 -8.31 -1.79 5.18
N SER A 130 -8.19 -0.45 5.08
CA SER A 130 -8.03 0.42 6.25
C SER A 130 -9.28 0.42 7.15
N GLY A 131 -10.48 0.45 6.56
CA GLY A 131 -11.73 0.31 7.30
C GLY A 131 -11.86 -1.02 8.02
N SER A 132 -11.45 -2.11 7.38
CA SER A 132 -11.42 -3.47 7.94
C SER A 132 -10.49 -3.57 9.14
N MET A 133 -9.29 -2.97 9.06
CA MET A 133 -8.33 -2.94 10.18
C MET A 133 -8.95 -2.30 11.42
N VAL A 134 -9.67 -1.19 11.24
CA VAL A 134 -10.31 -0.50 12.36
C VAL A 134 -11.52 -1.28 12.88
N LEU A 135 -12.34 -1.87 12.00
CA LEU A 135 -13.48 -2.70 12.42
C LEU A 135 -13.00 -3.89 13.27
N VAL A 136 -12.00 -4.63 12.78
CA VAL A 136 -11.44 -5.79 13.47
C VAL A 136 -10.79 -5.37 14.79
N ALA A 137 -9.98 -4.28 14.80
CA ALA A 137 -9.36 -3.77 16.02
C ALA A 137 -10.37 -3.41 17.12
N THR A 138 -11.56 -2.90 16.73
CA THR A 138 -12.56 -2.43 17.69
C THR A 138 -13.52 -3.53 18.15
N GLN A 139 -13.73 -4.59 17.36
CA GLN A 139 -14.70 -5.63 17.66
C GLN A 139 -14.07 -6.93 18.20
N THR A 140 -12.77 -7.12 18.01
CA THR A 140 -12.08 -8.31 18.52
C THR A 140 -11.80 -8.16 20.02
N PRO A 141 -11.97 -9.25 20.82
CA PRO A 141 -11.54 -9.26 22.22
C PRO A 141 -10.07 -8.89 22.37
N LYS A 142 -9.70 -8.19 23.46
CA LYS A 142 -8.35 -7.66 23.68
C LYS A 142 -7.27 -8.74 23.63
N ASP A 143 -7.54 -9.91 24.19
CA ASP A 143 -6.64 -11.07 24.21
C ASP A 143 -6.40 -11.69 22.83
N ARG A 144 -7.27 -11.45 21.85
CA ARG A 144 -7.18 -11.97 20.48
C ARG A 144 -6.88 -10.90 19.42
N SER A 145 -6.83 -9.62 19.82
CA SER A 145 -6.69 -8.50 18.89
C SER A 145 -5.41 -8.58 18.05
N GLY A 146 -4.28 -8.93 18.64
CA GLY A 146 -3.01 -9.08 17.93
C GLY A 146 -3.07 -10.18 16.88
N TRP A 147 -3.66 -11.34 17.19
CA TRP A 147 -3.83 -12.44 16.23
C TRP A 147 -4.76 -12.04 15.09
N ALA A 148 -5.89 -11.41 15.39
CA ALA A 148 -6.87 -11.02 14.38
C ALA A 148 -6.32 -9.97 13.40
N LEU A 149 -5.64 -8.94 13.92
CA LEU A 149 -4.99 -7.92 13.09
C LEU A 149 -3.83 -8.49 12.27
N GLY A 150 -3.05 -9.40 12.84
CA GLY A 150 -1.99 -10.12 12.13
C GLY A 150 -2.55 -10.96 10.97
N THR A 151 -3.65 -11.69 11.20
CA THR A 151 -4.35 -12.47 10.19
C THR A 151 -4.88 -11.57 9.05
N LEU A 152 -5.50 -10.44 9.39
CA LEU A 152 -5.99 -9.48 8.40
C LEU A 152 -4.83 -8.87 7.58
N SER A 153 -3.73 -8.51 8.23
CA SER A 153 -2.53 -8.00 7.57
C SER A 153 -1.92 -9.04 6.62
N SER A 154 -1.93 -10.32 7.00
CA SER A 154 -1.47 -11.40 6.12
C SER A 154 -2.33 -11.51 4.86
N GLY A 155 -3.66 -11.29 4.96
CA GLY A 155 -4.55 -11.24 3.80
C GLY A 155 -4.23 -10.07 2.86
N ILE A 156 -3.93 -8.89 3.40
CA ILE A 156 -3.50 -7.73 2.63
C ILE A 156 -2.16 -8.00 1.91
N MET A 157 -1.20 -8.59 2.60
CA MET A 157 0.09 -8.97 2.03
C MET A 157 -0.06 -10.05 0.94
N ALA A 158 -0.92 -11.04 1.16
CA ALA A 158 -1.25 -12.04 0.17
C ALA A 158 -1.87 -11.41 -1.09
N GLY A 159 -2.74 -10.40 -0.94
CA GLY A 159 -3.29 -9.63 -2.05
C GLY A 159 -2.22 -8.89 -2.87
N ASN A 160 -1.26 -8.26 -2.21
CA ASN A 160 -0.12 -7.61 -2.88
C ASN A 160 0.78 -8.60 -3.62
N LEU A 161 0.92 -9.82 -3.11
CA LEU A 161 1.69 -10.88 -3.76
C LEU A 161 0.96 -11.49 -4.95
N THR A 162 -0.32 -11.83 -4.78
CA THR A 162 -1.09 -12.58 -5.77
C THR A 162 -1.69 -11.69 -6.86
N GLY A 163 -1.96 -10.41 -6.56
CA GLY A 163 -2.53 -9.47 -7.52
C GLY A 163 -1.71 -9.37 -8.81
N PRO A 164 -0.42 -9.03 -8.77
CA PRO A 164 0.41 -8.96 -9.96
C PRO A 164 0.56 -10.32 -10.68
N LEU A 165 0.57 -11.45 -9.97
CA LEU A 165 0.56 -12.78 -10.60
C LEU A 165 -0.72 -13.01 -11.40
N ILE A 166 -1.88 -12.73 -10.80
CA ILE A 166 -3.17 -12.82 -11.48
C ILE A 166 -3.20 -11.87 -12.68
N GLY A 167 -2.73 -10.63 -12.51
CA GLY A 167 -2.62 -9.64 -13.58
C GLY A 167 -1.62 -10.00 -14.68
N GLY A 168 -0.64 -10.83 -14.36
CA GLY A 168 0.29 -11.39 -15.35
C GLY A 168 -0.32 -12.51 -16.19
N VAL A 169 -1.21 -13.33 -15.59
CA VAL A 169 -1.77 -14.54 -16.21
C VAL A 169 -3.09 -14.28 -16.93
N LEU A 170 -4.02 -13.51 -16.34
CA LEU A 170 -5.37 -13.38 -16.88
C LEU A 170 -5.46 -12.61 -18.22
N PRO A 171 -4.79 -11.45 -18.41
CA PRO A 171 -4.94 -10.68 -19.63
C PRO A 171 -4.58 -11.44 -20.92
N PRO A 172 -3.51 -12.26 -20.97
CA PRO A 172 -3.22 -13.08 -22.14
C PRO A 172 -4.28 -14.16 -22.42
N LEU A 173 -4.99 -14.64 -21.39
CA LEU A 173 -5.98 -15.71 -21.53
C LEU A 173 -7.36 -15.22 -21.93
N ILE A 174 -7.84 -14.14 -21.32
CA ILE A 174 -9.23 -13.65 -21.46
C ILE A 174 -9.33 -12.22 -21.95
N GLY A 175 -8.18 -11.54 -22.14
CA GLY A 175 -8.11 -10.13 -22.51
C GLY A 175 -8.16 -9.17 -21.32
N ILE A 176 -7.64 -7.96 -21.53
CA ILE A 176 -7.51 -6.94 -20.47
C ILE A 176 -8.89 -6.51 -19.95
N ARG A 177 -9.85 -6.23 -20.83
CA ARG A 177 -11.19 -5.79 -20.44
C ARG A 177 -11.92 -6.85 -19.58
N ALA A 178 -11.88 -8.12 -20.02
CA ALA A 178 -12.48 -9.20 -19.27
C ALA A 178 -11.82 -9.41 -17.89
N THR A 179 -10.52 -9.18 -17.79
CA THR A 179 -9.79 -9.23 -16.50
C THR A 179 -10.34 -8.22 -15.50
N PHE A 180 -10.66 -7.00 -15.95
CA PHE A 180 -11.29 -6.00 -15.08
C PHE A 180 -12.71 -6.39 -14.65
N PHE A 181 -13.50 -6.97 -15.53
CA PHE A 181 -14.84 -7.46 -15.17
C PHE A 181 -14.76 -8.62 -14.16
N CYS A 182 -13.82 -9.54 -14.33
CA CYS A 182 -13.59 -10.61 -13.35
C CYS A 182 -13.19 -10.05 -12.00
N ALA A 183 -12.28 -9.08 -11.96
CA ALA A 183 -11.89 -8.41 -10.71
C ALA A 183 -13.08 -7.70 -10.06
N GLY A 184 -13.86 -6.95 -10.85
CA GLY A 184 -15.08 -6.30 -10.39
C GLY A 184 -16.10 -7.28 -9.82
N ALA A 185 -16.32 -8.42 -10.49
CA ALA A 185 -17.22 -9.47 -10.03
C ALA A 185 -16.78 -10.09 -8.69
N VAL A 186 -15.49 -10.39 -8.53
CA VAL A 186 -14.95 -10.93 -7.27
C VAL A 186 -15.07 -9.91 -6.13
N ILE A 187 -14.81 -8.63 -6.39
CA ILE A 187 -15.01 -7.56 -5.39
C ILE A 187 -16.51 -7.40 -5.08
N PHE A 188 -17.39 -7.57 -6.06
CA PHE A 188 -18.83 -7.55 -5.82
C PHE A 188 -19.30 -8.71 -4.91
N LEU A 189 -18.69 -9.90 -5.02
CA LEU A 189 -18.93 -10.97 -4.04
C LEU A 189 -18.52 -10.56 -2.63
N SER A 190 -17.40 -9.82 -2.50
CA SER A 190 -16.99 -9.27 -1.20
C SER A 190 -17.96 -8.21 -0.67
N PHE A 191 -18.55 -7.40 -1.58
CA PHE A 191 -19.63 -6.48 -1.22
C PHE A 191 -20.84 -7.25 -0.65
N LEU A 192 -21.31 -8.29 -1.32
CA LEU A 192 -22.42 -9.12 -0.83
C LEU A 192 -22.09 -9.75 0.53
N ALA A 193 -20.91 -10.33 0.67
CA ALA A 193 -20.45 -10.87 1.95
C ALA A 193 -20.43 -9.79 3.05
N THR A 194 -19.97 -8.58 2.73
CA THR A 194 -19.94 -7.46 3.68
C THR A 194 -21.36 -7.02 4.11
N VAL A 195 -22.28 -6.93 3.16
CA VAL A 195 -23.69 -6.54 3.43
C VAL A 195 -24.37 -7.56 4.35
N PHE A 196 -24.28 -8.83 3.99
CA PHE A 196 -25.10 -9.88 4.64
C PHE A 196 -24.43 -10.50 5.86
N LEU A 197 -23.11 -10.61 5.88
CA LEU A 197 -22.40 -11.35 6.92
C LEU A 197 -21.79 -10.46 8.00
N ILE A 198 -21.38 -9.22 7.72
CA ILE A 198 -20.84 -8.35 8.77
C ILE A 198 -21.97 -7.84 9.66
N LYS A 199 -21.81 -8.06 10.97
CA LYS A 199 -22.65 -7.45 12.01
C LYS A 199 -21.78 -6.52 12.85
N GLU A 200 -22.13 -5.23 12.83
CA GLU A 200 -21.47 -4.19 13.62
C GLU A 200 -22.37 -3.77 14.77
N GLU A 201 -21.85 -3.84 15.98
CA GLU A 201 -22.50 -3.25 17.14
C GLU A 201 -22.11 -1.79 17.26
N LYS A 202 -23.10 -0.90 17.27
CA LYS A 202 -22.89 0.53 17.49
C LYS A 202 -22.42 0.73 18.92
N ARG A 203 -21.12 1.02 19.11
CA ARG A 203 -20.61 1.46 20.41
C ARG A 203 -20.99 2.93 20.62
N PRO A 204 -21.39 3.30 21.86
CA PRO A 204 -21.61 4.70 22.20
C PRO A 204 -20.32 5.47 21.90
N ARG A 205 -20.49 6.62 21.24
CA ARG A 205 -19.41 7.53 20.84
C ARG A 205 -18.66 7.96 22.11
N ARG A 206 -17.52 7.32 22.40
CA ARG A 206 -16.60 7.91 23.37
C ARG A 206 -16.22 9.27 22.81
N ALA A 207 -16.52 10.33 23.56
CA ALA A 207 -16.05 11.65 23.25
C ALA A 207 -14.53 11.53 23.02
N ARG A 208 -14.09 11.79 21.78
CA ARG A 208 -12.69 11.85 21.44
C ARG A 208 -12.19 13.06 22.22
N GLU A 209 -11.58 12.83 23.37
CA GLU A 209 -10.85 13.90 24.05
C GLU A 209 -9.92 14.47 22.97
N ALA A 210 -10.18 15.70 22.57
CA ALA A 210 -9.36 16.39 21.61
C ALA A 210 -7.94 16.30 22.16
N ALA A 211 -7.03 15.73 21.38
CA ALA A 211 -5.64 15.57 21.79
C ALA A 211 -5.12 16.96 22.19
N ARG A 212 -5.13 17.25 23.49
CA ARG A 212 -4.67 18.52 24.02
C ARG A 212 -3.17 18.53 23.83
N GLY A 213 -2.68 19.38 22.91
CA GLY A 213 -1.25 19.62 22.70
C GLY A 213 -0.78 19.58 21.25
N GLY A 214 -1.35 18.78 20.36
CA GLY A 214 -0.99 18.72 18.94
C GLY A 214 0.52 18.62 18.69
N TRP A 215 0.99 19.15 17.56
CA TRP A 215 2.40 19.19 17.16
C TRP A 215 3.31 19.93 18.16
N ALA A 216 2.77 20.91 18.92
CA ALA A 216 3.52 21.69 19.88
C ALA A 216 3.99 20.88 21.10
N SER A 217 3.25 19.83 21.46
CA SER A 217 3.58 18.98 22.62
C SER A 217 4.67 17.93 22.38
N ILE A 218 5.20 17.85 21.16
CA ILE A 218 6.29 16.92 20.82
C ILE A 218 7.62 17.53 21.30
N PRO A 219 8.31 16.92 22.29
CA PRO A 219 9.52 17.48 22.89
C PRO A 219 10.67 17.60 21.89
N ASN A 220 10.91 16.53 21.10
CA ASN A 220 11.92 16.53 20.06
C ASN A 220 11.28 16.17 18.71
N LYS A 221 11.13 17.18 17.86
CA LYS A 221 10.49 17.06 16.54
C LYS A 221 11.39 16.43 15.49
N ARG A 222 12.73 16.50 15.63
CA ARG A 222 13.70 16.02 14.64
C ARG A 222 13.52 14.54 14.27
N PRO A 223 13.46 13.59 15.23
CA PRO A 223 13.22 12.18 14.92
C PRO A 223 11.90 11.94 14.19
N VAL A 224 10.85 12.66 14.60
CA VAL A 224 9.52 12.53 14.01
C VAL A 224 9.53 13.00 12.57
N VAL A 225 10.04 14.21 12.31
CA VAL A 225 10.15 14.76 10.95
C VAL A 225 11.01 13.86 10.06
N ALA A 226 12.13 13.37 10.59
CA ALA A 226 12.99 12.45 9.86
C ALA A 226 12.23 11.19 9.43
N MET A 227 11.43 10.60 10.31
CA MET A 227 10.63 9.42 9.98
C MET A 227 9.46 9.71 9.03
N LEU A 228 8.85 10.89 9.11
CA LEU A 228 7.83 11.32 8.13
C LEU A 228 8.43 11.41 6.72
N ILE A 229 9.56 12.08 6.59
CA ILE A 229 10.30 12.20 5.32
C ILE A 229 10.74 10.82 4.83
N THR A 230 11.26 9.98 5.72
CA THR A 230 11.71 8.63 5.37
C THR A 230 10.57 7.77 4.85
N GLY A 231 9.41 7.79 5.49
CA GLY A 231 8.21 7.10 5.03
C GLY A 231 7.76 7.58 3.63
N MET A 232 7.81 8.89 3.40
CA MET A 232 7.53 9.47 2.09
C MET A 232 8.54 9.00 1.03
N LEU A 233 9.85 9.11 1.30
CA LEU A 233 10.91 8.71 0.36
C LEU A 233 10.88 7.21 0.05
N LEU A 234 10.58 6.38 1.05
CA LEU A 234 10.46 4.93 0.91
C LEU A 234 9.34 4.58 -0.09
N LEU A 235 8.16 5.18 0.09
CA LEU A 235 7.02 4.94 -0.79
C LEU A 235 7.22 5.59 -2.16
N LEU A 236 7.81 6.79 -2.24
CA LEU A 236 8.18 7.42 -3.49
C LEU A 236 9.11 6.49 -4.30
N ALA A 237 10.17 6.01 -3.68
CA ALA A 237 11.15 5.14 -4.33
C ALA A 237 10.53 3.81 -4.79
N ASN A 238 9.73 3.16 -3.95
CA ASN A 238 9.08 1.91 -4.32
C ASN A 238 8.07 2.11 -5.47
N MET A 239 7.23 3.15 -5.37
CA MET A 239 6.16 3.42 -6.33
C MET A 239 6.66 4.03 -7.65
N SER A 240 7.86 4.61 -7.70
CA SER A 240 8.44 5.16 -8.95
C SER A 240 8.80 4.06 -9.96
N ILE A 241 9.07 2.86 -9.49
CA ILE A 241 9.49 1.73 -10.33
C ILE A 241 8.27 0.95 -10.87
N GLU A 242 7.16 0.91 -10.13
CA GLU A 242 5.99 0.12 -10.49
C GLU A 242 5.48 0.37 -11.94
N PRO A 243 5.27 1.61 -12.41
CA PRO A 243 4.75 1.86 -13.75
C PRO A 243 5.72 1.52 -14.88
N ILE A 244 7.04 1.42 -14.59
CA ILE A 244 8.06 1.16 -15.61
C ILE A 244 8.43 -0.31 -15.75
N ILE A 245 8.11 -1.16 -14.75
CA ILE A 245 8.55 -2.56 -14.72
C ILE A 245 8.13 -3.31 -15.98
N THR A 246 6.90 -3.16 -16.41
CA THR A 246 6.37 -3.89 -17.58
C THR A 246 7.08 -3.49 -18.86
N VAL A 247 7.34 -2.19 -19.04
CA VAL A 247 8.06 -1.68 -20.21
C VAL A 247 9.54 -2.11 -20.17
N TYR A 248 10.13 -2.15 -18.97
CA TYR A 248 11.49 -2.64 -18.80
C TYR A 248 11.60 -4.15 -19.05
N VAL A 249 10.65 -4.95 -18.56
CA VAL A 249 10.56 -6.38 -18.84
C VAL A 249 10.38 -6.65 -20.33
N ALA A 250 9.59 -5.84 -21.04
CA ALA A 250 9.43 -5.96 -22.50
C ALA A 250 10.77 -5.83 -23.27
N GLN A 251 11.76 -5.12 -22.71
CA GLN A 251 13.11 -5.03 -23.30
C GLN A 251 13.98 -6.27 -22.99
N LEU A 252 13.62 -7.08 -21.99
CA LEU A 252 14.39 -8.25 -21.53
C LEU A 252 13.84 -9.58 -22.04
N VAL A 253 12.59 -9.59 -22.50
CA VAL A 253 11.87 -10.79 -22.92
C VAL A 253 11.72 -10.80 -24.43
N HIS A 254 12.02 -11.92 -25.07
CA HIS A 254 11.98 -12.06 -26.53
C HIS A 254 10.56 -12.28 -27.09
N ARG A 255 9.62 -12.73 -26.26
CA ARG A 255 8.25 -13.07 -26.63
C ARG A 255 7.26 -12.09 -25.97
N ALA A 256 6.52 -11.37 -26.78
CA ALA A 256 5.56 -10.38 -26.31
C ALA A 256 4.45 -10.96 -25.41
N ASP A 257 4.04 -12.21 -25.66
CA ASP A 257 3.02 -12.92 -24.87
C ASP A 257 3.45 -13.23 -23.43
N GLN A 258 4.76 -13.19 -23.14
CA GLN A 258 5.31 -13.46 -21.82
C GLN A 258 5.53 -12.19 -20.97
N VAL A 259 5.42 -11.00 -21.55
CA VAL A 259 5.74 -9.73 -20.87
C VAL A 259 4.91 -9.54 -19.62
N THR A 260 3.59 -9.73 -19.68
CA THR A 260 2.71 -9.56 -18.52
C THR A 260 2.98 -10.57 -17.42
N LEU A 261 3.17 -11.83 -17.78
CA LEU A 261 3.48 -12.91 -16.83
C LEU A 261 4.80 -12.65 -16.11
N VAL A 262 5.85 -12.35 -16.85
CA VAL A 262 7.18 -12.07 -16.28
C VAL A 262 7.13 -10.81 -15.41
N SER A 263 6.42 -9.77 -15.83
CA SER A 263 6.22 -8.55 -15.03
C SER A 263 5.50 -8.85 -13.71
N GLY A 264 4.45 -9.67 -13.77
CA GLY A 264 3.74 -10.13 -12.58
C GLY A 264 4.66 -10.90 -11.61
N VAL A 265 5.51 -11.79 -12.12
CA VAL A 265 6.51 -12.53 -11.32
C VAL A 265 7.53 -11.57 -10.69
N VAL A 266 8.05 -10.61 -11.45
CA VAL A 266 9.02 -9.61 -10.97
C VAL A 266 8.44 -8.77 -9.83
N MET A 267 7.20 -8.30 -9.96
CA MET A 267 6.52 -7.51 -8.92
C MET A 267 6.22 -8.35 -7.69
N SER A 268 5.71 -9.57 -7.89
CA SER A 268 5.39 -10.49 -6.81
C SER A 268 6.63 -10.99 -6.06
N ALA A 269 7.79 -11.08 -6.72
CA ALA A 269 9.05 -11.44 -6.06
C ALA A 269 9.43 -10.42 -4.97
N ALA A 270 9.25 -9.11 -5.21
CA ALA A 270 9.48 -8.08 -4.20
C ALA A 270 8.50 -8.22 -3.01
N ALA A 271 7.21 -8.46 -3.29
CA ALA A 271 6.22 -8.68 -2.25
C ALA A 271 6.55 -9.92 -1.39
N LEU A 272 6.95 -11.02 -2.03
CA LEU A 272 7.37 -12.25 -1.35
C LEU A 272 8.58 -12.02 -0.46
N GLY A 273 9.62 -11.34 -0.96
CA GLY A 273 10.80 -10.98 -0.17
C GLY A 273 10.44 -10.16 1.07
N SER A 274 9.56 -9.18 0.91
CA SER A 274 9.06 -8.33 1.98
C SER A 274 8.30 -9.12 3.05
N ILE A 275 7.42 -10.02 2.65
CA ILE A 275 6.66 -10.89 3.57
C ILE A 275 7.59 -11.76 4.40
N LEU A 276 8.56 -12.42 3.76
CA LEU A 276 9.48 -13.34 4.42
C LEU A 276 10.45 -12.65 5.38
N SER A 277 10.81 -11.39 5.10
CA SER A 277 11.77 -10.63 5.91
C SER A 277 11.12 -9.82 7.03
N ALA A 278 9.85 -9.43 6.91
CA ALA A 278 9.19 -8.46 7.80
C ALA A 278 9.36 -8.82 9.30
N SER A 279 9.06 -10.06 9.68
CA SER A 279 9.17 -10.50 11.07
C SER A 279 10.63 -10.64 11.56
N ARG A 280 11.56 -10.97 10.64
CA ARG A 280 12.99 -11.07 10.97
C ARG A 280 13.62 -9.70 11.14
N LEU A 281 13.31 -8.76 10.27
CA LEU A 281 13.75 -7.37 10.36
C LEU A 281 13.16 -6.67 11.60
N GLY A 282 11.90 -6.97 11.95
CA GLY A 282 11.31 -6.48 13.20
C GLY A 282 12.10 -6.94 14.43
N ARG A 283 12.38 -8.25 14.55
CA ARG A 283 13.20 -8.78 15.65
C ARG A 283 14.65 -8.25 15.65
N LEU A 284 15.20 -8.01 14.47
CA LEU A 284 16.51 -7.37 14.36
C LEU A 284 16.45 -5.92 14.88
N ALA A 285 15.40 -5.18 14.54
CA ALA A 285 15.19 -3.81 14.98
C ALA A 285 15.05 -3.70 16.51
N ASP A 286 14.41 -4.68 17.15
CA ASP A 286 14.31 -4.75 18.60
C ASP A 286 15.69 -4.94 19.27
N ARG A 287 16.65 -5.62 18.60
CA ARG A 287 18.00 -5.90 19.11
C ARG A 287 19.00 -4.77 18.83
N VAL A 288 19.05 -4.30 17.59
CA VAL A 288 20.08 -3.33 17.14
C VAL A 288 19.56 -1.89 17.07
N GLY A 289 18.27 -1.70 17.32
CA GLY A 289 17.58 -0.41 17.24
C GLY A 289 16.92 -0.14 15.88
N HIS A 290 15.74 0.43 15.92
CA HIS A 290 14.90 0.68 14.73
C HIS A 290 15.56 1.61 13.72
N TRP A 291 16.31 2.64 14.17
CA TRP A 291 17.06 3.55 13.31
C TRP A 291 18.11 2.84 12.46
N ASN A 292 18.88 1.94 13.07
CA ASN A 292 19.93 1.20 12.38
C ASN A 292 19.35 0.29 11.28
N VAL A 293 18.18 -0.33 11.54
CA VAL A 293 17.50 -1.15 10.54
C VAL A 293 16.94 -0.30 9.40
N VAL A 294 16.39 0.90 9.69
CA VAL A 294 15.93 1.83 8.64
C VAL A 294 17.09 2.27 7.77
N ILE A 295 18.20 2.73 8.35
CA ILE A 295 19.37 3.18 7.60
C ILE A 295 19.97 2.02 6.79
N GLY A 296 20.18 0.86 7.41
CA GLY A 296 20.75 -0.32 6.76
C GLY A 296 19.86 -0.84 5.62
N GLY A 297 18.53 -0.87 5.82
CA GLY A 297 17.57 -1.28 4.81
C GLY A 297 17.52 -0.33 3.62
N MET A 298 17.59 0.98 3.85
CA MET A 298 17.66 1.98 2.79
C MET A 298 18.96 1.88 2.00
N LEU A 299 20.11 1.69 2.66
CA LEU A 299 21.40 1.47 2.01
C LEU A 299 21.41 0.18 1.17
N ALA A 300 20.93 -0.93 1.74
CA ALA A 300 20.82 -2.19 1.02
C ALA A 300 19.90 -2.05 -0.22
N SER A 301 18.76 -1.36 -0.07
CA SER A 301 17.85 -1.09 -1.18
C SER A 301 18.51 -0.25 -2.27
N ALA A 302 19.24 0.80 -1.90
CA ALA A 302 19.98 1.64 -2.85
C ALA A 302 21.00 0.83 -3.65
N LEU A 303 21.79 0.00 -2.97
CA LEU A 303 22.80 -0.86 -3.60
C LEU A 303 22.16 -1.92 -4.53
N LEU A 304 21.02 -2.47 -4.16
CA LEU A 304 20.29 -3.45 -4.97
C LEU A 304 19.59 -2.84 -6.20
N LEU A 305 19.31 -1.55 -6.18
CA LEU A 305 18.69 -0.84 -7.31
C LEU A 305 19.69 -0.57 -8.42
N ILE A 306 20.98 -0.37 -8.12
CA ILE A 306 22.02 -0.11 -9.12
C ILE A 306 22.11 -1.26 -10.14
N PRO A 307 22.34 -2.53 -9.75
CA PRO A 307 22.41 -3.62 -10.71
C PRO A 307 21.11 -3.85 -11.47
N GLN A 308 19.94 -3.50 -10.90
CA GLN A 308 18.66 -3.60 -11.63
C GLN A 308 18.62 -2.74 -12.89
N ALA A 309 19.36 -1.62 -12.93
CA ALA A 309 19.47 -0.78 -14.13
C ALA A 309 20.25 -1.44 -15.28
N PHE A 310 21.04 -2.48 -15.00
CA PHE A 310 21.98 -3.09 -15.95
C PHE A 310 21.71 -4.59 -16.19
N VAL A 311 20.57 -5.13 -15.73
CA VAL A 311 20.21 -6.53 -15.98
C VAL A 311 20.05 -6.78 -17.48
N THR A 312 20.42 -7.97 -17.90
CA THR A 312 20.33 -8.44 -19.29
C THR A 312 19.30 -9.57 -19.47
N ALA A 313 18.82 -10.13 -18.37
CA ALA A 313 17.83 -11.22 -18.37
C ALA A 313 16.79 -11.01 -17.26
N SER A 314 15.56 -11.44 -17.54
CA SER A 314 14.42 -11.27 -16.61
C SER A 314 14.62 -12.00 -15.27
N TRP A 315 15.27 -13.16 -15.23
CA TRP A 315 15.54 -13.88 -13.99
C TRP A 315 16.46 -13.12 -13.02
N GLN A 316 17.41 -12.32 -13.55
CA GLN A 316 18.26 -11.42 -12.74
C GLN A 316 17.40 -10.36 -12.06
N LEU A 317 16.45 -9.79 -12.80
CA LEU A 317 15.53 -8.79 -12.26
C LEU A 317 14.64 -9.41 -11.18
N VAL A 318 14.11 -10.62 -11.38
CA VAL A 318 13.32 -11.36 -10.38
C VAL A 318 14.11 -11.54 -9.08
N GLY A 319 15.36 -12.01 -9.17
CA GLY A 319 16.23 -12.23 -8.00
C GLY A 319 16.53 -10.92 -7.26
N LEU A 320 16.89 -9.87 -7.99
CA LEU A 320 17.18 -8.55 -7.40
C LEU A 320 15.93 -7.89 -6.78
N ARG A 321 14.77 -8.05 -7.39
CA ARG A 321 13.49 -7.57 -6.84
C ARG A 321 13.11 -8.33 -5.58
N PHE A 322 13.34 -9.64 -5.53
CA PHE A 322 13.17 -10.42 -4.30
C PHE A 322 14.05 -9.91 -3.17
N LEU A 323 15.35 -9.71 -3.43
CA LEU A 323 16.31 -9.18 -2.45
C LEU A 323 15.95 -7.75 -2.02
N LEU A 324 15.50 -6.91 -2.96
CA LEU A 324 14.97 -5.58 -2.65
C LEU A 324 13.79 -5.67 -1.68
N GLY A 325 12.85 -6.56 -1.95
CA GLY A 325 11.73 -6.83 -1.03
C GLY A 325 12.20 -7.24 0.35
N VAL A 326 13.21 -8.12 0.43
CA VAL A 326 13.81 -8.52 1.71
C VAL A 326 14.36 -7.32 2.48
N SER A 327 14.99 -6.34 1.82
CA SER A 327 15.51 -5.15 2.47
C SER A 327 14.44 -4.17 2.94
N LEU A 328 13.26 -4.17 2.29
CA LEU A 328 12.18 -3.22 2.56
C LEU A 328 11.16 -3.71 3.61
N GLY A 329 11.01 -5.01 3.81
CA GLY A 329 9.86 -5.61 4.49
C GLY A 329 9.63 -5.19 5.95
N GLY A 330 10.65 -4.71 6.65
CA GLY A 330 10.55 -4.25 8.05
C GLY A 330 10.56 -2.74 8.22
N LEU A 331 10.77 -1.96 7.16
CA LEU A 331 11.08 -0.53 7.30
C LEU A 331 9.88 0.30 7.77
N LEU A 332 8.68 0.09 7.21
CA LEU A 332 7.48 0.83 7.63
C LEU A 332 7.11 0.59 9.10
N PRO A 333 7.09 -0.65 9.62
CA PRO A 333 6.95 -0.89 11.05
C PRO A 333 8.03 -0.22 11.90
N CYS A 334 9.28 -0.21 11.46
CA CYS A 334 10.38 0.47 12.19
C CYS A 334 10.17 1.98 12.24
N ILE A 335 9.72 2.60 11.13
CA ILE A 335 9.36 4.03 11.09
C ILE A 335 8.26 4.33 12.10
N ALA A 336 7.19 3.52 12.11
CA ALA A 336 6.09 3.68 13.05
C ALA A 336 6.54 3.51 14.52
N ALA A 337 7.44 2.57 14.78
CA ALA A 337 8.00 2.35 16.13
C ALA A 337 8.85 3.53 16.60
N VAL A 338 9.72 4.09 15.75
CA VAL A 338 10.51 5.29 16.09
C VAL A 338 9.60 6.48 16.43
N ILE A 339 8.56 6.71 15.61
CA ILE A 339 7.58 7.76 15.88
C ILE A 339 6.88 7.50 17.24
N ARG A 340 6.38 6.28 17.44
CA ARG A 340 5.63 5.91 18.65
C ARG A 340 6.44 6.11 19.93
N HIS A 341 7.74 5.76 19.91
CA HIS A 341 8.63 5.94 21.04
C HIS A 341 9.12 7.40 21.23
N GLY A 342 9.04 8.21 20.18
CA GLY A 342 9.50 9.61 20.18
C GLY A 342 8.47 10.64 20.61
N VAL A 343 7.19 10.22 20.83
CA VAL A 343 6.09 11.15 21.14
C VAL A 343 5.29 10.69 22.35
N PRO A 344 4.67 11.62 23.10
CA PRO A 344 3.74 11.30 24.19
C PRO A 344 2.53 10.49 23.68
N ASP A 345 1.98 9.63 24.54
CA ASP A 345 0.82 8.79 24.20
C ASP A 345 -0.39 9.59 23.72
N SER A 346 -0.59 10.79 24.26
CA SER A 346 -1.69 11.70 23.92
C SER A 346 -1.70 12.15 22.46
N VAL A 347 -0.53 12.21 21.80
CA VAL A 347 -0.37 12.69 20.41
C VAL A 347 0.12 11.60 19.44
N ALA A 348 0.43 10.40 19.95
CA ALA A 348 0.98 9.31 19.13
C ALA A 348 0.09 8.94 17.95
N GLY A 349 -1.22 8.84 18.16
CA GLY A 349 -2.18 8.54 17.09
C GLY A 349 -2.23 9.61 15.99
N GLN A 350 -2.17 10.89 16.38
CA GLN A 350 -2.14 12.00 15.44
C GLN A 350 -0.84 12.01 14.63
N THR A 351 0.29 11.76 15.29
CA THR A 351 1.61 11.74 14.64
C THR A 351 1.75 10.56 13.67
N LEU A 352 1.22 9.40 14.01
CA LEU A 352 1.13 8.27 13.08
C LEU A 352 0.21 8.58 11.89
N GLY A 353 -0.85 9.36 12.10
CA GLY A 353 -1.69 9.90 11.02
C GLY A 353 -0.88 10.77 10.05
N TYR A 354 -0.02 11.65 10.54
CA TYR A 354 0.89 12.43 9.69
C TYR A 354 1.87 11.53 8.92
N SER A 355 2.33 10.43 9.52
CA SER A 355 3.19 9.46 8.81
C SER A 355 2.46 8.82 7.64
N ILE A 356 1.21 8.44 7.80
CA ILE A 356 0.38 7.89 6.71
C ILE A 356 0.18 8.94 5.61
N SER A 357 -0.09 10.19 5.97
CA SER A 357 -0.23 11.28 4.99
C SER A 357 1.07 11.51 4.20
N ALA A 358 2.23 11.49 4.85
CA ALA A 358 3.52 11.59 4.20
C ALA A 358 3.78 10.39 3.25
N GLN A 359 3.39 9.18 3.66
CA GLN A 359 3.46 8.00 2.80
C GLN A 359 2.57 8.14 1.56
N TYR A 360 1.35 8.66 1.69
CA TYR A 360 0.49 8.96 0.54
C TYR A 360 1.14 9.96 -0.41
N ALA A 361 1.81 11.00 0.10
CA ALA A 361 2.54 11.93 -0.76
C ALA A 361 3.61 11.19 -1.58
N GLY A 362 4.34 10.24 -0.99
CA GLY A 362 5.28 9.37 -1.70
C GLY A 362 4.60 8.48 -2.75
N GLN A 363 3.45 7.89 -2.41
CA GLN A 363 2.68 7.04 -3.33
C GLN A 363 2.11 7.81 -4.53
N VAL A 364 1.86 9.11 -4.40
CA VAL A 364 1.42 9.97 -5.50
C VAL A 364 2.60 10.42 -6.35
N THR A 365 3.65 10.94 -5.69
CA THR A 365 4.79 11.53 -6.40
C THR A 365 5.68 10.48 -7.06
N GLY A 366 5.77 9.27 -6.47
CA GLY A 366 6.58 8.17 -6.99
C GLY A 366 6.23 7.81 -8.44
N PRO A 367 4.99 7.37 -8.73
CA PRO A 367 4.59 6.99 -10.09
C PRO A 367 4.70 8.13 -11.10
N LEU A 368 4.41 9.37 -10.69
CA LEU A 368 4.53 10.55 -11.54
C LEU A 368 5.99 10.78 -11.94
N LEU A 369 6.92 10.75 -10.97
CA LEU A 369 8.35 10.89 -11.24
C LEU A 369 8.90 9.69 -12.01
N GLY A 370 8.52 8.47 -11.65
CA GLY A 370 8.93 7.26 -12.35
C GLY A 370 8.47 7.26 -13.80
N GLY A 371 7.22 7.65 -14.05
CA GLY A 371 6.66 7.80 -15.39
C GLY A 371 7.36 8.87 -16.20
N PHE A 372 7.61 10.05 -15.60
CA PHE A 372 8.30 11.15 -16.26
C PHE A 372 9.76 10.80 -16.59
N ILE A 373 10.53 10.34 -15.60
CA ILE A 373 11.94 9.97 -15.79
C ILE A 373 12.06 8.80 -16.78
N GLY A 374 11.21 7.78 -16.62
CA GLY A 374 11.21 6.60 -17.50
C GLY A 374 10.90 6.95 -18.94
N GLY A 375 9.96 7.87 -19.17
CA GLY A 375 9.58 8.31 -20.50
C GLY A 375 10.64 9.18 -21.20
N HIS A 376 11.32 10.08 -20.47
CA HIS A 376 12.24 11.05 -21.07
C HIS A 376 13.72 10.64 -20.98
N LEU A 377 14.13 9.99 -19.89
CA LEU A 377 15.53 9.63 -19.63
C LEU A 377 15.78 8.12 -19.72
N GLY A 378 14.70 7.35 -19.94
CA GLY A 378 14.75 5.89 -20.07
C GLY A 378 14.64 5.14 -18.74
N MET A 379 14.34 3.83 -18.85
CA MET A 379 14.01 2.96 -17.70
C MET A 379 15.17 2.84 -16.71
N ARG A 380 16.42 2.79 -17.20
CA ARG A 380 17.63 2.71 -16.35
C ARG A 380 17.77 3.91 -15.43
N ALA A 381 17.42 5.11 -15.92
CA ALA A 381 17.49 6.34 -15.13
C ALA A 381 16.55 6.30 -13.91
N VAL A 382 15.39 5.61 -14.01
CA VAL A 382 14.47 5.47 -12.87
C VAL A 382 15.12 4.66 -11.74
N PHE A 383 15.76 3.54 -12.04
CA PHE A 383 16.46 2.73 -11.02
C PHE A 383 17.59 3.52 -10.35
N LEU A 384 18.39 4.24 -11.14
CA LEU A 384 19.49 5.06 -10.61
C LEU A 384 18.98 6.24 -9.78
N PHE A 385 17.94 6.93 -10.25
CA PHE A 385 17.26 7.99 -9.50
C PHE A 385 16.72 7.46 -8.18
N THR A 386 16.04 6.33 -8.21
CA THR A 386 15.48 5.68 -7.01
C THR A 386 16.58 5.26 -6.03
N SER A 387 17.69 4.73 -6.55
CA SER A 387 18.89 4.43 -5.75
C SER A 387 19.44 5.69 -5.07
N LEU A 388 19.55 6.80 -5.79
CA LEU A 388 20.00 8.08 -5.25
C LEU A 388 19.06 8.59 -4.15
N VAL A 389 17.74 8.49 -4.34
CA VAL A 389 16.74 8.86 -3.32
C VAL A 389 16.91 8.02 -2.06
N MET A 390 17.13 6.71 -2.19
CA MET A 390 17.37 5.82 -1.05
C MET A 390 18.69 6.13 -0.34
N LEU A 391 19.78 6.43 -1.08
CA LEU A 391 21.06 6.87 -0.52
C LEU A 391 20.92 8.18 0.24
N ALA A 392 20.29 9.18 -0.37
CA ALA A 392 20.03 10.46 0.26
C ALA A 392 19.19 10.31 1.54
N GLY A 393 18.16 9.45 1.50
CA GLY A 393 17.35 9.12 2.67
C GLY A 393 18.16 8.43 3.76
N ALA A 394 19.04 7.49 3.43
CA ALA A 394 19.91 6.84 4.40
C ALA A 394 20.90 7.82 5.05
N ALA A 395 21.53 8.69 4.24
CA ALA A 395 22.42 9.75 4.73
C ALA A 395 21.69 10.74 5.65
N PHE A 396 20.48 11.18 5.23
CA PHE A 396 19.64 12.06 6.03
C PHE A 396 19.27 11.43 7.38
N ASN A 397 18.87 10.15 7.39
CA ASN A 397 18.55 9.43 8.63
C ASN A 397 19.78 9.24 9.52
N SER A 398 20.93 8.97 8.95
CA SER A 398 22.20 8.89 9.69
C SER A 398 22.50 10.22 10.40
N TRP A 399 22.40 11.33 9.65
CA TRP A 399 22.59 12.67 10.22
C TRP A 399 21.56 12.99 11.32
N ALA A 400 20.29 12.69 11.11
CA ALA A 400 19.24 12.93 12.09
C ALA A 400 19.43 12.09 13.37
N TYR A 401 19.88 10.85 13.23
CA TYR A 401 20.16 9.95 14.34
C TYR A 401 21.34 10.43 15.21
N TRP A 402 22.44 10.85 14.58
CA TRP A 402 23.61 11.38 15.31
C TRP A 402 23.26 12.67 16.04
N GLY A 403 22.54 13.59 15.40
CA GLY A 403 22.07 14.81 16.04
C GLY A 403 21.13 14.60 17.20
N ALA A 404 20.30 13.53 17.17
CA ALA A 404 19.42 13.16 18.26
C ALA A 404 20.18 12.53 19.46
N ARG A 405 21.32 11.88 19.22
CA ARG A 405 22.19 11.33 20.28
C ARG A 405 22.99 12.40 21.02
N GLN A 406 23.42 13.43 20.32
CA GLN A 406 24.19 14.54 20.91
C GLN A 406 23.31 15.48 21.76
N ALA A 407 22.00 15.46 21.56
CA ALA A 407 21.04 16.28 22.31
C ALA A 407 20.47 15.60 23.58
N ARG A 408 20.92 14.38 23.87
CA ARG A 408 20.62 13.63 25.11
C ARG A 408 21.81 13.69 26.06
#